data_617846d1e4f3091aed3f709bca4872dc
#
_entry.id   617846d1e4f3091aed3f709bca4872dc
#
_cell.length_a   1.000
_cell.length_b   1.000
_cell.length_c   1.000
_cell.angle_alpha   90.00
_cell.angle_beta   90.00
_cell.angle_gamma   90.00
#
_symmetry.space_group_name_H-M   'P 1'
#
loop_
_entity.id
_entity.type
_entity.pdbx_description
1 polymer ?
#
loop_
_entity_poly.entity_id
_entity_poly.type
_entity_poly.pdbx_seq_one_letter_code
_entity_poly.pdbx_strand_id
1 'polypeptide(L)' 'MIILNGKEKEQYSDLSLMELLELEGYDSRKIAVEINGEIISKSIYNETRVKSGDKVEVVSFVGGG' A
#
# COMPACT_ATOMS: atom_id res chain seq x y z
N MET A 1 -6.07 8.10 -9.67
CA MET A 1 -5.98 8.53 -8.26
C MET A 1 -6.29 7.36 -7.35
N ILE A 2 -5.48 7.16 -6.35
CA ILE A 2 -5.75 6.16 -5.31
C ILE A 2 -5.96 6.86 -3.98
N ILE A 3 -6.55 6.15 -3.03
CA ILE A 3 -6.75 6.70 -1.69
C ILE A 3 -5.83 5.92 -0.75
N LEU A 4 -4.86 6.63 -0.16
CA LEU A 4 -3.88 6.00 0.72
C LEU A 4 -4.07 6.53 2.13
N ASN A 5 -4.47 5.64 3.03
CA ASN A 5 -4.75 6.02 4.43
C ASN A 5 -5.67 7.23 4.49
N GLY A 6 -6.72 7.22 3.69
CA GLY A 6 -7.72 8.27 3.67
C GLY A 6 -7.36 9.49 2.86
N LYS A 7 -6.17 9.54 2.25
CA LYS A 7 -5.74 10.70 1.48
C LYS A 7 -5.72 10.37 -0.01
N GLU A 8 -6.25 11.29 -0.80
CA GLU A 8 -6.25 11.12 -2.24
C GLU A 8 -4.87 11.43 -2.80
N LYS A 9 -4.32 10.47 -3.53
CA LYS A 9 -3.02 10.59 -4.16
C LYS A 9 -3.22 10.59 -5.66
N GLU A 10 -3.32 11.79 -6.22
CA GLU A 10 -3.65 11.93 -7.64
C GLU A 10 -2.51 11.51 -8.55
N GLN A 11 -1.29 11.52 -8.03
CA GLN A 11 -0.13 11.13 -8.82
C GLN A 11 -0.07 9.64 -9.13
N TYR A 12 -0.88 8.84 -8.44
CA TYR A 12 -0.86 7.39 -8.65
C TYR A 12 -2.13 6.93 -9.37
N SER A 13 -1.97 6.10 -10.39
CA SER A 13 -3.13 5.57 -11.11
C SER A 13 -3.03 4.07 -11.34
N ASP A 14 -1.83 3.54 -11.55
CA ASP A 14 -1.64 2.11 -11.79
C ASP A 14 -0.17 1.79 -11.57
N LEU A 15 0.12 1.12 -10.45
CA LEU A 15 1.48 0.77 -10.13
C LEU A 15 1.46 -0.46 -9.22
N SER A 16 2.61 -1.09 -9.04
CA SER A 16 2.67 -2.22 -8.12
C SER A 16 2.58 -1.71 -6.69
N LEU A 17 2.05 -2.57 -5.82
CA LEU A 17 1.98 -2.21 -4.40
C LEU A 17 3.37 -1.94 -3.83
N MET A 18 4.35 -2.77 -4.21
CA MET A 18 5.71 -2.55 -3.71
C MET A 18 6.25 -1.19 -4.14
N GLU A 19 6.00 -0.80 -5.39
CA GLU A 19 6.40 0.50 -5.89
C GLU A 19 5.78 1.63 -5.07
N LEU A 20 4.47 1.50 -4.81
CA LEU A 20 3.76 2.50 -4.01
C LEU A 20 4.40 2.65 -2.65
N LEU A 21 4.67 1.52 -2.00
CA LEU A 21 5.24 1.54 -0.65
C LEU A 21 6.61 2.20 -0.65
N GLU A 22 7.43 1.91 -1.66
CA GLU A 22 8.75 2.51 -1.76
C GLU A 22 8.68 4.01 -2.00
N LEU A 23 7.80 4.42 -2.88
CA LEU A 23 7.64 5.85 -3.18
C LEU A 23 7.15 6.63 -1.97
N GLU A 24 6.34 6.00 -1.12
CA GLU A 24 5.82 6.65 0.08
C GLU A 24 6.74 6.49 1.29
N GLY A 25 7.86 5.80 1.12
CA GLY A 25 8.86 5.70 2.18
C GLY A 25 8.59 4.63 3.21
N TYR A 26 7.73 3.69 2.92
CA TYR A 26 7.45 2.60 3.85
C TYR A 26 8.49 1.49 3.73
N ASP A 27 8.77 0.85 4.86
CA ASP A 27 9.55 -0.38 4.89
C ASP A 27 8.57 -1.54 4.90
N SER A 28 8.53 -2.29 3.79
CA SER A 28 7.55 -3.35 3.63
C SER A 28 7.61 -4.43 4.68
N ARG A 29 8.75 -4.53 5.39
CA ARG A 29 8.92 -5.55 6.43
C ARG A 29 8.23 -5.17 7.72
N LYS A 30 7.84 -3.91 7.87
CA LYS A 30 7.33 -3.37 9.14
C LYS A 30 5.90 -2.91 9.05
N ILE A 31 5.20 -3.30 8.01
CA ILE A 31 3.84 -2.84 7.77
C ILE A 31 2.94 -3.99 7.37
N ALA A 32 1.65 -3.73 7.47
CA ALA A 32 0.62 -4.59 6.88
C ALA A 32 -0.22 -3.71 5.96
N VAL A 33 -0.73 -4.30 4.88
CA VAL A 33 -1.46 -3.56 3.87
C VAL A 33 -2.80 -4.20 3.60
N GLU A 34 -3.83 -3.36 3.50
CA GLU A 34 -5.14 -3.77 3.00
C GLU A 34 -5.45 -2.97 1.75
N ILE A 35 -6.05 -3.63 0.77
CA ILE A 35 -6.57 -2.96 -0.41
C ILE A 35 -8.04 -3.28 -0.50
N ASN A 36 -8.87 -2.24 -0.45
CA ASN A 36 -10.33 -2.38 -0.50
C ASN A 36 -10.83 -3.37 0.55
N GLY A 37 -10.23 -3.34 1.74
CA GLY A 37 -10.64 -4.16 2.85
C GLY A 37 -10.04 -5.55 2.88
N GLU A 38 -9.21 -5.90 1.90
CA GLU A 38 -8.58 -7.20 1.83
C GLU A 38 -7.12 -7.12 2.26
N ILE A 39 -6.73 -7.98 3.19
CA ILE A 39 -5.34 -8.04 3.63
C ILE A 39 -4.51 -8.67 2.53
N ILE A 40 -3.39 -8.03 2.19
CA ILE A 40 -2.52 -8.51 1.12
C ILE A 40 -1.31 -9.18 1.74
N SER A 41 -1.00 -10.39 1.27
CA SER A 41 0.16 -11.11 1.74
C SER A 41 1.44 -10.45 1.23
N LYS A 42 2.45 -10.35 2.11
CA LYS A 42 3.73 -9.76 1.74
C LYS A 42 4.38 -10.46 0.55
N SER A 43 4.14 -11.75 0.42
CA SER A 43 4.76 -12.53 -0.64
C SER A 43 4.32 -12.09 -2.03
N ILE A 44 3.21 -11.37 -2.14
CA ILE A 44 2.71 -10.95 -3.45
C ILE A 44 2.70 -9.43 -3.63
N TYR A 45 3.41 -8.69 -2.78
CA TYR A 45 3.45 -7.23 -2.91
C TYR A 45 3.97 -6.79 -4.28
N ASN A 46 4.97 -7.50 -4.82
CA ASN A 46 5.54 -7.15 -6.11
C ASN A 46 4.58 -7.41 -7.28
N GLU A 47 3.67 -8.35 -7.08
CA GLU A 47 2.77 -8.78 -8.14
C GLU A 47 1.40 -8.12 -8.03
N THR A 48 1.12 -7.47 -6.92
CA THR A 48 -0.18 -6.84 -6.69
C THR A 48 -0.20 -5.48 -7.35
N ARG A 49 -1.22 -5.24 -8.18
CA ARG A 49 -1.39 -3.94 -8.82
C ARG A 49 -2.37 -3.10 -8.03
N VAL A 50 -2.02 -1.84 -7.82
CA VAL A 50 -2.92 -0.86 -7.24
C VAL A 50 -3.43 0.01 -8.39
N LYS A 51 -4.73 0.16 -8.47
CA LYS A 51 -5.36 0.86 -9.59
C LYS A 51 -6.15 2.05 -9.11
N SER A 52 -6.45 2.94 -10.04
CA SER A 52 -7.22 4.13 -9.73
C SER A 52 -8.54 3.73 -9.06
N GLY A 53 -8.87 4.42 -7.98
CA GLY A 53 -10.07 4.13 -7.20
C GLY A 53 -9.85 3.19 -6.03
N ASP A 54 -8.71 2.53 -5.97
CA ASP A 54 -8.45 1.61 -4.86
C ASP A 54 -8.20 2.38 -3.57
N LYS A 55 -8.67 1.79 -2.48
CA LYS A 55 -8.39 2.27 -1.14
C LYS A 55 -7.30 1.40 -0.52
N VAL A 56 -6.17 2.01 -0.25
CA VAL A 56 -5.02 1.32 0.31
C VAL A 56 -4.81 1.80 1.74
N GLU A 57 -4.74 0.86 2.67
CA GLU A 57 -4.47 1.19 4.06
C GLU A 57 -3.20 0.50 4.51
N VAL A 58 -2.29 1.28 5.06
CA VAL A 58 -0.99 0.80 5.51
C VAL A 58 -0.88 1.04 6.99
N VAL A 59 -0.62 -0.03 7.73
CA VAL A 59 -0.48 0.03 9.19
C VAL A 59 0.96 -0.35 9.54
N SER A 60 1.62 0.49 10.31
CA SER A 60 2.98 0.20 10.76
C SER A 60 2.96 -0.58 12.06
N PHE A 61 3.85 -1.55 12.15
CA PHE A 61 4.05 -2.25 13.42
C PHE A 61 4.96 -1.39 14.27
N VAL A 62 4.44 -0.98 15.40
CA VAL A 62 5.13 -0.03 16.26
C VAL A 62 6.03 -0.76 17.23
N GLY A 63 7.06 -0.02 17.64
CA GLY A 63 7.79 -0.42 18.79
C GLY A 63 8.75 -1.54 18.53
N GLY A 64 9.12 -1.71 17.31
CA GLY A 64 10.09 -2.71 17.02
C GLY A 64 9.76 -4.01 17.72
N GLY A 65 8.53 -4.02 18.05
CA GLY A 65 8.05 -5.20 18.75
C GLY A 65 8.21 -6.30 17.85
#